data_4a534d6e4fa2ac02c82618f7c4f3747a
#
_entry.id   4a534d6e4fa2ac02c82618f7c4f3747a
#
_cell.length_a   1.000
_cell.length_b   1.000
_cell.length_c   1.000
_cell.angle_alpha   90.00
_cell.angle_beta   90.00
_cell.angle_gamma   90.00
#
_symmetry.space_group_name_H-M   'P 1'
#
loop_
_entity.id
_entity.type
_entity.pdbx_description
1 polymer ?
#
loop_
_entity_poly.entity_id
_entity_poly.type
_entity_poly.pdbx_seq_one_letter_code
_entity_poly.pdbx_strand_id
1 'polypeptide(L)'
;MNDVSPARKLAPVSQPISPAKFAHFVLRTGQLDKMAAWYQTVLNARIVFRDERLCFLSYDDEHHRLALINMPGAGVRDPESTGTDHVAYSYNDLGELLSTYRRLKAAGIMPN
;
A
#
# COMPACT_ATOMS: atom_id res chain seq x y z
N MET A 1 -17.49 18.66 10.98
CA MET A 1 -17.35 20.05 11.45
C MET A 1 -15.94 20.51 11.17
N ASN A 2 -15.80 21.66 10.57
CA ASN A 2 -14.49 22.20 10.24
C ASN A 2 -13.86 22.83 11.48
N ASP A 3 -12.61 22.53 11.72
CA ASP A 3 -11.82 23.22 12.73
C ASP A 3 -11.55 24.64 12.23
N VAL A 4 -12.06 25.61 12.97
CA VAL A 4 -11.87 27.03 12.67
C VAL A 4 -10.76 27.65 13.51
N SER A 5 -9.88 26.85 14.07
CA SER A 5 -8.72 27.35 14.78
C SER A 5 -7.91 28.29 13.88
N PRO A 6 -7.40 29.42 14.41
CA PRO A 6 -6.57 30.30 13.62
C PRO A 6 -5.37 29.55 13.05
N ALA A 7 -5.02 29.85 11.80
CA ALA A 7 -3.86 29.25 11.17
C ALA A 7 -2.62 29.45 12.05
N ARG A 8 -1.95 28.35 12.36
CA ARG A 8 -0.72 28.41 13.13
C ARG A 8 0.35 29.15 12.35
N LYS A 9 0.92 30.18 12.94
CA LYS A 9 2.04 30.89 12.34
C LYS A 9 3.24 29.96 12.34
N LEU A 10 3.72 29.66 11.15
CA LEU A 10 4.86 28.76 10.97
C LEU A 10 6.17 29.56 11.02
N ALA A 11 7.15 29.08 11.77
CA ALA A 11 8.49 29.63 11.76
C ALA A 11 9.17 29.32 10.42
N PRO A 12 10.04 30.20 9.91
CA PRO A 12 10.86 29.86 8.75
C PRO A 12 11.71 28.62 9.02
N VAL A 13 11.82 27.77 8.01
CA VAL A 13 12.64 26.56 8.09
C VAL A 13 14.00 26.87 7.45
N SER A 14 15.07 26.75 8.23
CA SER A 14 16.44 27.01 7.79
C SER A 14 17.10 25.81 7.13
N GLN A 15 16.57 24.59 7.31
CA GLN A 15 17.10 23.36 6.76
C GLN A 15 16.09 22.70 5.82
N PRO A 16 16.57 22.02 4.78
CA PRO A 16 15.69 21.21 3.94
C PRO A 16 14.91 20.19 4.76
N ILE A 17 13.66 19.99 4.41
CA ILE A 17 12.78 19.04 5.09
C ILE A 17 12.42 17.93 4.11
N SER A 18 12.57 16.69 4.57
CA SER A 18 12.08 15.51 3.88
C SER A 18 10.72 15.10 4.42
N PRO A 19 9.92 14.35 3.66
CA PRO A 19 8.69 13.78 4.19
C PRO A 19 8.98 12.95 5.45
N ALA A 20 8.06 13.01 6.42
CA ALA A 20 8.21 12.26 7.67
C ALA A 20 8.16 10.75 7.44
N LYS A 21 7.34 10.31 6.48
CA LYS A 21 7.18 8.89 6.13
C LYS A 21 6.55 8.75 4.75
N PHE A 22 6.72 7.59 4.16
CA PHE A 22 5.94 7.17 3.01
C PHE A 22 4.54 6.80 3.50
N ALA A 23 3.51 7.47 3.00
CA ALA A 23 2.15 7.25 3.49
C ALA A 23 1.48 6.05 2.81
N HIS A 24 1.27 6.13 1.50
CA HIS A 24 0.60 5.07 0.75
C HIS A 24 0.92 5.17 -0.74
N PHE A 25 0.60 4.11 -1.45
CA PHE A 25 0.61 4.10 -2.91
C PHE A 25 -0.71 3.59 -3.45
N VAL A 26 -0.98 3.89 -4.71
CA VAL A 26 -2.26 3.57 -5.35
C VAL A 26 -2.00 2.86 -6.66
N LEU A 27 -2.68 1.74 -6.86
CA LEU A 27 -2.60 0.94 -8.07
C LEU A 27 -3.97 0.89 -8.76
N ARG A 28 -3.96 0.93 -10.07
CA ARG A 28 -5.14 0.65 -10.89
C ARG A 28 -5.15 -0.81 -11.29
N THR A 29 -6.31 -1.45 -11.28
CA THR A 29 -6.42 -2.87 -11.62
C THR A 29 -7.75 -3.20 -12.27
N GLY A 30 -7.74 -4.10 -13.24
CA GLY A 30 -8.93 -4.73 -13.76
C GLY A 30 -9.38 -5.95 -12.95
N GLN A 31 -8.69 -6.28 -11.86
CA GLN A 31 -8.91 -7.48 -11.04
C GLN A 31 -8.94 -7.13 -9.55
N LEU A 32 -9.88 -6.26 -9.15
CA LEU A 32 -9.93 -5.71 -7.79
C LEU A 32 -9.98 -6.81 -6.72
N ASP A 33 -10.87 -7.80 -6.88
CA ASP A 33 -11.04 -8.86 -5.89
C ASP A 33 -9.76 -9.68 -5.71
N LYS A 34 -9.15 -10.06 -6.81
CA LYS A 34 -7.93 -10.87 -6.81
C LYS A 34 -6.77 -10.11 -6.19
N MET A 35 -6.61 -8.84 -6.52
CA MET A 35 -5.52 -8.03 -5.97
C MET A 35 -5.74 -7.71 -4.49
N ALA A 36 -6.97 -7.41 -4.10
CA ALA A 36 -7.26 -7.18 -2.68
C ALA A 36 -6.94 -8.43 -1.85
N ALA A 37 -7.36 -9.61 -2.31
CA ALA A 37 -7.07 -10.87 -1.63
C ALA A 37 -5.56 -11.14 -1.56
N TRP A 38 -4.83 -10.87 -2.63
CA TRP A 38 -3.38 -11.07 -2.67
C TRP A 38 -2.66 -10.17 -1.65
N TYR A 39 -3.01 -8.90 -1.59
CA TYR A 39 -2.38 -7.98 -0.64
C TYR A 39 -2.76 -8.26 0.80
N GLN A 40 -3.99 -8.71 1.07
CA GLN A 40 -4.36 -9.19 2.39
C GLN A 40 -3.47 -10.35 2.83
N THR A 41 -3.17 -11.26 1.92
CA THR A 41 -2.32 -12.42 2.20
C THR A 41 -0.86 -12.03 2.33
N VAL A 42 -0.32 -11.30 1.37
CA VAL A 42 1.12 -11.00 1.32
C VAL A 42 1.55 -10.05 2.42
N LEU A 43 0.79 -9.00 2.66
CA LEU A 43 1.11 -7.97 3.65
C LEU A 43 0.45 -8.21 5.01
N ASN A 44 -0.36 -9.25 5.14
CA ASN A 44 -1.21 -9.43 6.31
C ASN A 44 -2.02 -8.17 6.60
N ALA A 45 -2.51 -7.55 5.52
CA ALA A 45 -3.24 -6.30 5.58
C ALA A 45 -4.72 -6.53 5.82
N ARG A 46 -5.37 -5.54 6.40
CA ARG A 46 -6.82 -5.50 6.56
C ARG A 46 -7.43 -4.52 5.58
N ILE A 47 -8.65 -4.80 5.14
CA ILE A 47 -9.44 -3.85 4.36
C ILE A 47 -10.00 -2.81 5.32
N VAL A 48 -9.65 -1.53 5.09
CA VAL A 48 -10.13 -0.39 5.87
C VAL A 48 -11.45 0.12 5.30
N PHE A 49 -11.56 0.15 3.99
CA PHE A 49 -12.76 0.56 3.27
C PHE A 49 -12.77 -0.10 1.91
N ARG A 50 -13.96 -0.45 1.43
CA ARG A 50 -14.13 -0.99 0.10
C ARG A 50 -15.52 -0.65 -0.44
N ASP A 51 -15.55 -0.26 -1.71
CA ASP A 51 -16.76 -0.23 -2.51
C ASP A 51 -16.47 -0.82 -3.90
N GLU A 52 -17.36 -0.62 -4.85
CA GLU A 52 -17.19 -1.14 -6.21
C GLU A 52 -16.09 -0.43 -7.01
N ARG A 53 -15.63 0.73 -6.53
CA ARG A 53 -14.68 1.60 -7.24
C ARG A 53 -13.26 1.48 -6.68
N LEU A 54 -13.13 1.25 -5.39
CA LEU A 54 -11.83 1.24 -4.75
C LEU A 54 -11.79 0.38 -3.49
N CYS A 55 -10.57 0.02 -3.09
CA CYS A 55 -10.32 -0.73 -1.87
C CYS A 55 -9.11 -0.12 -1.17
N PHE A 56 -9.28 0.25 0.10
CA PHE A 56 -8.19 0.71 0.97
C PHE A 56 -7.75 -0.40 1.89
N LEU A 57 -6.44 -0.65 1.94
CA LEU A 57 -5.84 -1.66 2.81
C LEU A 57 -4.76 -1.02 3.67
N SER A 58 -4.64 -1.51 4.90
CA SER A 58 -3.55 -1.09 5.80
C SER A 58 -3.09 -2.27 6.65
N TYR A 59 -1.84 -2.21 7.10
CA TYR A 59 -1.26 -3.20 8.02
C TYR A 59 -0.76 -2.57 9.32
N ASP A 60 -0.97 -1.26 9.50
CA ASP A 60 -0.57 -0.51 10.69
C ASP A 60 -1.60 0.58 11.02
N ASP A 61 -1.19 1.62 11.72
CA ASP A 61 -2.05 2.72 12.15
C ASP A 61 -2.34 3.78 11.07
N GLU A 62 -1.68 3.70 9.92
CA GLU A 62 -2.00 4.59 8.80
C GLU A 62 -3.40 4.26 8.28
N HIS A 63 -4.16 5.29 7.86
CA HIS A 63 -5.51 5.08 7.33
C HIS A 63 -5.51 4.02 6.22
N HIS A 64 -4.57 4.13 5.28
CA HIS A 64 -4.31 3.09 4.30
C HIS A 64 -2.85 3.18 3.85
N ARG A 65 -2.25 2.03 3.59
CA ARG A 65 -0.92 1.90 3.01
C ARG A 65 -0.98 1.63 1.53
N LEU A 66 -2.11 1.12 1.08
CA LEU A 66 -2.35 0.77 -0.31
C LEU A 66 -3.81 1.08 -0.65
N ALA A 67 -4.03 1.67 -1.80
CA ALA A 67 -5.34 1.79 -2.42
C ALA A 67 -5.34 1.10 -3.78
N LEU A 68 -6.41 0.39 -4.06
CA LEU A 68 -6.66 -0.23 -5.35
C LEU A 68 -7.85 0.48 -6.00
N ILE A 69 -7.66 0.97 -7.22
CA ILE A 69 -8.72 1.57 -8.01
C ILE A 69 -9.19 0.55 -9.03
N ASN A 70 -10.49 0.26 -9.00
CA ASN A 70 -11.09 -0.66 -9.94
C ASN A 70 -11.23 -0.01 -11.33
N MET A 71 -10.64 -0.66 -12.32
CA MET A 71 -10.71 -0.27 -13.74
C MET A 71 -11.30 -1.44 -14.51
N PRO A 72 -12.63 -1.65 -14.46
CA PRO A 72 -13.25 -2.77 -15.15
C PRO A 72 -12.88 -2.78 -16.64
N GLY A 73 -12.49 -3.93 -17.16
CA GLY A 73 -12.09 -4.09 -18.56
C GLY A 73 -10.66 -3.64 -18.87
N ALA A 74 -9.91 -3.14 -17.89
CA ALA A 74 -8.52 -2.81 -18.11
C ALA A 74 -7.70 -4.07 -18.38
N GLY A 75 -6.82 -4.00 -19.38
CA GLY A 75 -5.93 -5.09 -19.73
C GLY A 75 -4.72 -5.20 -18.81
N VAL A 76 -3.94 -6.24 -19.02
CA VAL A 76 -2.64 -6.40 -18.36
C VAL A 76 -1.67 -5.35 -18.91
N ARG A 77 -0.94 -4.71 -18.01
CA ARG A 77 0.07 -3.73 -18.40
C ARG A 77 1.18 -4.41 -19.22
N ASP A 78 1.59 -3.75 -20.29
CA ASP A 78 2.74 -4.19 -21.07
C ASP A 78 4.01 -4.16 -20.18
N PRO A 79 4.72 -5.29 -19.99
CA PRO A 79 5.91 -5.33 -19.15
C PRO A 79 7.04 -4.42 -19.67
N GLU A 80 7.04 -4.06 -20.94
CA GLU A 80 8.03 -3.15 -21.52
C GLU A 80 7.65 -1.68 -21.36
N SER A 81 6.47 -1.36 -20.84
CA SER A 81 6.06 0.04 -20.65
C SER A 81 6.69 0.62 -19.38
N THR A 82 6.79 1.95 -19.37
CA THR A 82 7.22 2.67 -18.17
C THR A 82 6.20 2.54 -17.05
N GLY A 83 6.63 2.74 -15.83
CA GLY A 83 5.76 2.70 -14.65
C GLY A 83 6.52 2.19 -13.42
N THR A 84 5.81 1.81 -12.39
CA THR A 84 6.39 1.25 -11.19
C THR A 84 6.93 -0.15 -11.48
N ASP A 85 8.22 -0.36 -11.22
CA ASP A 85 8.85 -1.66 -11.39
C ASP A 85 8.53 -2.55 -10.18
N HIS A 86 8.83 -2.07 -8.98
CA HIS A 86 8.55 -2.81 -7.74
C HIS A 86 8.38 -1.89 -6.55
N VAL A 87 7.84 -2.45 -5.48
CA VAL A 87 7.73 -1.81 -4.16
C VAL A 87 8.38 -2.74 -3.16
N ALA A 88 9.20 -2.19 -2.26
CA ALA A 88 9.90 -2.98 -1.25
C ALA A 88 9.36 -2.70 0.14
N TYR A 89 9.25 -3.75 0.94
CA TYR A 89 8.85 -3.69 2.33
C TYR A 89 9.96 -4.22 3.21
N SER A 90 10.17 -3.58 4.36
CA SER A 90 11.17 -4.03 5.32
C SER A 90 10.50 -4.59 6.57
N TYR A 91 11.11 -5.62 7.13
CA TYR A 91 10.73 -6.18 8.43
C TYR A 91 11.75 -5.76 9.49
N ASN A 92 11.37 -5.84 10.75
CA ASN A 92 12.23 -5.39 11.84
C ASN A 92 13.49 -6.25 12.00
N ASP A 93 13.38 -7.55 11.71
CA ASP A 93 14.49 -8.48 11.87
C ASP A 93 14.35 -9.70 10.95
N LEU A 94 15.40 -10.52 10.93
CA LEU A 94 15.45 -11.73 10.14
C LEU A 94 14.36 -12.73 10.55
N GLY A 95 14.04 -12.80 11.84
CA GLY A 95 13.01 -13.70 12.34
C GLY A 95 11.65 -13.40 11.74
N GLU A 96 11.27 -12.12 11.67
CA GLU A 96 10.02 -11.68 11.04
C GLU A 96 10.02 -12.00 9.54
N LEU A 97 11.12 -11.77 8.87
CA LEU A 97 11.24 -12.08 7.44
C LEU A 97 11.06 -13.57 7.17
N LEU A 98 11.73 -14.42 7.94
CA LEU A 98 11.63 -15.88 7.79
C LEU A 98 10.23 -16.40 8.16
N SER A 99 9.62 -15.84 9.18
CA SER A 99 8.24 -16.16 9.56
C SER A 99 7.26 -15.82 8.43
N THR A 100 7.44 -14.67 7.82
CA THR A 100 6.64 -14.25 6.66
C THR A 100 6.86 -15.19 5.47
N TYR A 101 8.10 -15.55 5.19
CA TYR A 101 8.40 -16.52 4.13
C TYR A 101 7.65 -17.84 4.34
N ARG A 102 7.69 -18.38 5.56
CA ARG A 102 7.01 -19.65 5.87
C ARG A 102 5.49 -19.53 5.72
N ARG A 103 4.93 -18.44 6.19
CA ARG A 103 3.49 -18.16 6.07
C ARG A 103 3.04 -18.08 4.61
N LEU A 104 3.79 -17.36 3.79
CA LEU A 104 3.48 -17.19 2.38
C LEU A 104 3.68 -18.49 1.60
N LYS A 105 4.71 -19.26 1.94
CA LYS A 105 4.93 -20.58 1.37
C LYS A 105 3.75 -21.51 1.64
N ALA A 106 3.23 -21.52 2.87
CA ALA A 106 2.04 -22.30 3.21
C ALA A 106 0.80 -21.86 2.44
N ALA A 107 0.73 -20.59 2.03
CA ALA A 107 -0.33 -20.04 1.18
C ALA A 107 -0.07 -20.22 -0.32
N GLY A 108 0.99 -20.93 -0.70
CA GLY A 108 1.35 -21.18 -2.11
C GLY A 108 2.07 -20.01 -2.78
N ILE A 109 2.57 -19.05 -2.02
CA ILE A 109 3.27 -17.86 -2.55
C ILE A 109 4.76 -18.02 -2.26
N MET A 110 5.54 -18.12 -3.32
CA MET A 110 7.00 -18.28 -3.25
C MET A 110 7.69 -17.09 -3.90
N PRO A 111 8.85 -16.65 -3.37
CA PRO A 111 9.67 -15.67 -4.05
C PRO A 111 10.20 -16.23 -5.37
N ASN A 112 10.43 -15.33 -6.34
CA ASN A 112 11.05 -15.66 -7.63
C ASN A 112 12.56 -15.85 -7.47
#